data_e0e6abe92b585ec1574e41c724fb77e8
#
_entry.id   e0e6abe92b585ec1574e41c724fb77e8
#
_cell.length_a   1.000
_cell.length_b   1.000
_cell.length_c   1.000
_cell.angle_alpha   90.00
_cell.angle_beta   90.00
_cell.angle_gamma   90.00
#
_symmetry.space_group_name_H-M   'P 1'
#
loop_
_entity.id
_entity.type
_entity.pdbx_description
1 polymer ?
#
loop_
_entity_poly.entity_id
_entity_poly.type
_entity_poly.pdbx_seq_one_letter_code
_entity_poly.pdbx_strand_id
1 'polypeptide(L)'
;SEYIYFLQLLDFTGPYSVTFLIISLNLFAYFFVIKKKLLIEKFRLFVLLILFVPLFGFYRVNKIKPTDKSVEVVIIQPNIDPNKKWDYSLREQTMNLMDSLYKDAIAMKPDLIIFPETALPSYLKIETIIRKRLQKKVNESQIPILIGTVDRQIDQNGAKSYFNSSMYLSPNSDFLMYDKIHLVPFAEYDLIPSILSPLADLNLNINRGVFRKGKNYTKFKLKNLYFSNLICYESSFPRYARRFAANGADFLTIQANDGWLGTSAGPFQHFAQAKLRAIENRIPIVRGGNTGISGYILPTGEVISKTLLGKQEIIKEKLSIYKAGTFYSFYGDIFAVIGFICFLFIGPVNCLKK
;
A
#
# COMPACT_ATOMS: atom_id res chain seq x y z
N SER A 1 -6.64 13.51 2.18
CA SER A 1 -6.94 14.22 3.42
C SER A 1 -6.59 15.67 3.23
N GLU A 2 -7.47 16.50 3.69
CA GLU A 2 -7.35 17.96 3.65
C GLU A 2 -6.29 18.49 4.66
N TYR A 3 -5.79 17.59 5.53
CA TYR A 3 -4.89 17.93 6.65
C TYR A 3 -3.44 17.49 6.43
N ILE A 4 -2.94 17.60 5.19
CA ILE A 4 -1.58 17.11 4.84
C ILE A 4 -0.48 17.75 5.70
N TYR A 5 -0.65 19.00 6.10
CA TYR A 5 0.35 19.70 6.92
C TYR A 5 0.56 19.09 8.31
N PHE A 6 -0.47 18.48 8.90
CA PHE A 6 -0.35 17.80 10.19
C PHE A 6 0.39 16.46 10.10
N LEU A 7 0.51 15.91 8.89
CA LEU A 7 1.12 14.61 8.66
C LEU A 7 2.61 14.66 8.31
N GLN A 8 3.18 15.84 8.12
CA GLN A 8 4.54 15.95 7.59
C GLN A 8 5.63 15.49 8.55
N LEU A 9 5.35 15.40 9.86
CA LEU A 9 6.26 14.81 10.84
C LEU A 9 6.54 13.32 10.59
N LEU A 10 5.69 12.65 9.81
CA LEU A 10 5.83 11.24 9.47
C LEU A 10 7.17 10.91 8.80
N ASP A 11 7.76 11.85 8.05
CA ASP A 11 9.05 11.65 7.39
C ASP A 11 10.23 11.59 8.38
N PHE A 12 10.00 12.04 9.62
CA PHE A 12 11.00 11.99 10.69
C PHE A 12 10.70 10.89 11.71
N THR A 13 9.46 10.82 12.19
CA THR A 13 9.06 10.00 13.34
C THR A 13 8.29 8.73 12.98
N GLY A 14 7.87 8.59 11.71
CA GLY A 14 6.93 7.55 11.30
C GLY A 14 5.51 7.75 11.86
N PRO A 15 4.65 6.75 11.76
CA PRO A 15 3.22 6.88 12.12
C PRO A 15 2.96 7.10 13.62
N TYR A 16 3.92 6.76 14.47
CA TYR A 16 3.75 6.86 15.92
C TYR A 16 3.65 8.31 16.42
N SER A 17 4.19 9.29 15.67
CA SER A 17 4.02 10.71 16.04
C SER A 17 2.57 11.17 15.98
N VAL A 18 1.80 10.67 15.01
CA VAL A 18 0.37 11.01 14.91
C VAL A 18 -0.39 10.42 16.09
N THR A 19 -0.09 9.18 16.46
CA THR A 19 -0.68 8.55 17.65
C THR A 19 -0.31 9.34 18.91
N PHE A 20 0.95 9.70 19.06
CA PHE A 20 1.43 10.51 20.20
C PHE A 20 0.72 11.87 20.26
N LEU A 21 0.59 12.55 19.13
CA LEU A 21 -0.12 13.83 19.04
C LEU A 21 -1.60 13.69 19.47
N ILE A 22 -2.31 12.69 18.94
CA ILE A 22 -3.72 12.45 19.27
C ILE A 22 -3.88 12.15 20.77
N ILE A 23 -3.04 11.30 21.35
CA ILE A 23 -3.09 10.98 22.78
C ILE A 23 -2.80 12.23 23.61
N SER A 24 -1.79 13.03 23.22
CA SER A 24 -1.44 14.27 23.90
C SER A 24 -2.60 15.29 23.88
N LEU A 25 -3.28 15.42 22.73
CA LEU A 25 -4.47 16.27 22.60
C LEU A 25 -5.62 15.81 23.51
N ASN A 26 -5.88 14.51 23.56
CA ASN A 26 -6.92 13.93 24.41
C ASN A 26 -6.61 14.14 25.91
N LEU A 27 -5.37 13.88 26.32
CA LEU A 27 -4.94 14.10 27.69
C LEU A 27 -5.07 15.57 28.10
N PHE A 28 -4.66 16.46 27.19
CA PHE A 28 -4.79 17.89 27.42
C PHE A 28 -6.26 18.30 27.60
N ALA A 29 -7.14 17.87 26.68
CA ALA A 29 -8.58 18.13 26.77
C ALA A 29 -9.17 17.59 28.08
N TYR A 30 -8.78 16.39 28.50
CA TYR A 30 -9.20 15.81 29.79
C TYR A 30 -8.80 16.69 31.00
N PHE A 31 -7.53 17.10 31.06
CA PHE A 31 -7.06 17.95 32.16
C PHE A 31 -7.69 19.34 32.16
N PHE A 32 -7.92 19.92 31.00
CA PHE A 32 -8.54 21.22 30.84
C PHE A 32 -10.03 21.21 31.21
N VAL A 33 -10.79 20.29 30.60
CA VAL A 33 -12.26 20.25 30.70
C VAL A 33 -12.71 19.60 32.01
N ILE A 34 -12.13 18.43 32.34
CA ILE A 34 -12.61 17.59 33.45
C ILE A 34 -11.96 17.98 34.80
N LYS A 35 -10.64 18.11 34.82
CA LYS A 35 -9.90 18.38 36.05
C LYS A 35 -9.80 19.86 36.41
N LYS A 36 -10.09 20.76 35.44
CA LYS A 36 -9.95 22.23 35.60
C LYS A 36 -8.59 22.66 36.20
N LYS A 37 -7.57 21.80 36.02
CA LYS A 37 -6.22 22.01 36.56
C LYS A 37 -5.27 22.22 35.38
N LEU A 38 -5.23 23.43 34.86
CA LEU A 38 -4.23 23.75 33.85
C LEU A 38 -3.28 24.81 34.41
N LEU A 39 -2.00 24.42 34.51
CA LEU A 39 -0.94 25.38 34.72
C LEU A 39 -0.74 26.15 33.40
N ILE A 40 -0.67 27.46 33.45
CA ILE A 40 -0.51 28.36 32.32
C ILE A 40 0.67 27.94 31.43
N GLU A 41 1.75 27.46 32.03
CA GLU A 41 2.93 26.97 31.30
C GLU A 41 2.63 25.76 30.44
N LYS A 42 1.87 24.79 30.95
CA LYS A 42 1.46 23.60 30.18
C LYS A 42 0.51 23.95 29.04
N PHE A 43 -0.35 24.94 29.22
CA PHE A 43 -1.21 25.49 28.19
C PHE A 43 -0.39 26.15 27.08
N ARG A 44 0.59 26.97 27.40
CA ARG A 44 1.48 27.59 26.43
C ARG A 44 2.23 26.55 25.60
N LEU A 45 2.82 25.54 26.25
CA LEU A 45 3.53 24.47 25.55
C LEU A 45 2.61 23.70 24.59
N PHE A 46 1.39 23.45 24.99
CA PHE A 46 0.40 22.78 24.18
C PHE A 46 0.00 23.61 22.94
N VAL A 47 -0.27 24.91 23.11
CA VAL A 47 -0.56 25.84 22.00
C VAL A 47 0.61 25.89 21.04
N LEU A 48 1.85 25.98 21.56
CA LEU A 48 3.05 25.96 20.73
C LEU A 48 3.16 24.67 19.90
N LEU A 49 2.85 23.52 20.49
CA LEU A 49 2.87 22.23 19.77
C LEU A 49 1.82 22.19 18.66
N ILE A 50 0.57 22.65 18.95
CA ILE A 50 -0.50 22.70 17.94
C ILE A 50 -0.15 23.62 16.77
N LEU A 51 0.48 24.75 17.04
CA LEU A 51 0.90 25.68 16.00
C LEU A 51 2.15 25.20 15.24
N PHE A 52 3.11 24.61 15.96
CA PHE A 52 4.36 24.13 15.38
C PHE A 52 4.12 23.06 14.32
N VAL A 53 3.25 22.06 14.59
CA VAL A 53 3.05 20.93 13.68
C VAL A 53 2.60 21.35 12.28
N PRO A 54 1.53 22.17 12.10
CA PRO A 54 1.12 22.60 10.77
C PRO A 54 2.09 23.59 10.13
N LEU A 55 2.75 24.46 10.91
CA LEU A 55 3.78 25.38 10.37
C LEU A 55 4.99 24.62 9.86
N PHE A 56 5.49 23.63 10.62
CA PHE A 56 6.52 22.71 10.17
C PHE A 56 6.07 21.97 8.90
N GLY A 57 4.84 21.46 8.89
CA GLY A 57 4.29 20.77 7.73
C GLY A 57 4.20 21.66 6.49
N PHE A 58 3.76 22.90 6.63
CA PHE A 58 3.75 23.87 5.54
C PHE A 58 5.17 24.12 5.00
N TYR A 59 6.14 24.33 5.88
CA TYR A 59 7.56 24.49 5.48
C TYR A 59 8.05 23.24 4.73
N ARG A 60 7.76 22.04 5.23
CA ARG A 60 8.20 20.77 4.61
C ARG A 60 7.62 20.56 3.23
N VAL A 61 6.31 20.76 3.05
CA VAL A 61 5.64 20.62 1.75
C VAL A 61 6.26 21.53 0.70
N ASN A 62 6.54 22.79 1.05
CA ASN A 62 7.13 23.75 0.12
C ASN A 62 8.61 23.47 -0.23
N LYS A 63 9.32 22.68 0.59
CA LYS A 63 10.71 22.28 0.33
C LYS A 63 10.84 21.07 -0.57
N ILE A 64 9.80 20.28 -0.71
CA ILE A 64 9.82 19.06 -1.53
C ILE A 64 9.64 19.45 -2.99
N LYS A 65 10.65 19.17 -3.81
CA LYS A 65 10.62 19.49 -5.24
C LYS A 65 10.80 18.22 -6.08
N PRO A 66 10.12 18.14 -7.24
CA PRO A 66 10.36 17.06 -8.18
C PRO A 66 11.76 17.15 -8.77
N THR A 67 12.25 16.04 -9.25
CA THR A 67 13.40 15.94 -10.14
C THR A 67 12.95 16.18 -11.59
N ASP A 68 13.89 16.16 -12.54
CA ASP A 68 13.57 16.25 -13.97
C ASP A 68 12.95 14.98 -14.55
N LYS A 69 12.82 13.92 -13.72
CA LYS A 69 12.27 12.62 -14.14
C LYS A 69 10.77 12.59 -13.90
N SER A 70 10.05 11.95 -14.83
CA SER A 70 8.63 11.68 -14.72
C SER A 70 8.27 10.38 -15.45
N VAL A 71 7.11 9.83 -15.14
CA VAL A 71 6.56 8.63 -15.78
C VAL A 71 5.06 8.80 -15.98
N GLU A 72 4.54 8.42 -17.13
CA GLU A 72 3.11 8.38 -17.40
C GLU A 72 2.56 7.00 -17.08
N VAL A 73 1.64 6.92 -16.16
CA VAL A 73 1.07 5.65 -15.69
C VAL A 73 -0.43 5.66 -15.95
N VAL A 74 -0.94 4.55 -16.43
CA VAL A 74 -2.38 4.28 -16.50
C VAL A 74 -2.75 3.25 -15.45
N ILE A 75 -3.84 3.47 -14.74
CA ILE A 75 -4.45 2.53 -13.82
C ILE A 75 -5.77 2.04 -14.42
N ILE A 76 -5.98 0.74 -14.42
CA ILE A 76 -7.25 0.10 -14.77
C ILE A 76 -7.95 -0.31 -13.48
N GLN A 77 -9.14 0.24 -13.24
CA GLN A 77 -10.07 -0.17 -12.18
C GLN A 77 -11.27 -0.86 -12.82
N PRO A 78 -11.29 -2.20 -12.88
CA PRO A 78 -12.31 -2.94 -13.65
C PRO A 78 -13.63 -3.09 -12.88
N ASN A 79 -13.65 -2.91 -11.58
CA ASN A 79 -14.81 -3.07 -10.70
C ASN A 79 -15.46 -4.47 -10.80
N ILE A 80 -14.66 -5.52 -10.80
CA ILE A 80 -15.13 -6.90 -10.84
C ILE A 80 -15.43 -7.40 -9.42
N ASP A 81 -16.62 -7.97 -9.21
CA ASP A 81 -17.00 -8.59 -7.94
C ASP A 81 -16.00 -9.70 -7.57
N PRO A 82 -15.27 -9.61 -6.44
CA PRO A 82 -14.29 -10.61 -6.04
C PRO A 82 -14.88 -12.00 -5.80
N ASN A 83 -16.17 -12.09 -5.41
CA ASN A 83 -16.85 -13.36 -5.18
C ASN A 83 -17.18 -14.09 -6.47
N LYS A 84 -17.36 -13.36 -7.57
CA LYS A 84 -17.72 -13.90 -8.89
C LYS A 84 -16.52 -14.10 -9.80
N LYS A 85 -15.39 -13.48 -9.51
CA LYS A 85 -14.20 -13.48 -10.37
C LYS A 85 -13.71 -14.88 -10.73
N TRP A 86 -13.77 -15.82 -9.79
CA TRP A 86 -13.30 -17.20 -9.97
C TRP A 86 -14.38 -18.17 -10.43
N ASP A 87 -15.59 -17.68 -10.68
CA ASP A 87 -16.64 -18.48 -11.29
C ASP A 87 -16.25 -18.81 -12.75
N TYR A 88 -16.16 -20.10 -13.05
CA TYR A 88 -15.77 -20.56 -14.38
C TYR A 88 -16.73 -20.09 -15.46
N SER A 89 -18.03 -19.99 -15.15
CA SER A 89 -19.07 -19.51 -16.07
C SER A 89 -18.88 -18.03 -16.46
N LEU A 90 -18.25 -17.22 -15.60
CA LEU A 90 -18.01 -15.78 -15.82
C LEU A 90 -16.57 -15.48 -16.29
N ARG A 91 -15.72 -16.53 -16.40
CA ARG A 91 -14.30 -16.37 -16.76
C ARG A 91 -14.13 -15.66 -18.09
N GLU A 92 -14.86 -16.07 -19.11
CA GLU A 92 -14.76 -15.49 -20.46
C GLU A 92 -15.22 -14.03 -20.46
N GLN A 93 -16.32 -13.72 -19.81
CA GLN A 93 -16.80 -12.35 -19.64
C GLN A 93 -15.78 -11.46 -18.95
N THR A 94 -15.17 -11.94 -17.88
CA THR A 94 -14.10 -11.23 -17.16
C THR A 94 -12.89 -10.98 -18.06
N MET A 95 -12.47 -12.00 -18.82
CA MET A 95 -11.34 -11.87 -19.74
C MET A 95 -11.63 -10.85 -20.86
N ASN A 96 -12.83 -10.87 -21.42
CA ASN A 96 -13.24 -9.94 -22.48
C ASN A 96 -13.30 -8.48 -21.96
N LEU A 97 -13.85 -8.27 -20.76
CA LEU A 97 -13.84 -6.98 -20.12
C LEU A 97 -12.40 -6.45 -19.91
N MET A 98 -11.53 -7.29 -19.36
CA MET A 98 -10.13 -6.90 -19.11
C MET A 98 -9.37 -6.63 -20.40
N ASP A 99 -9.65 -7.39 -21.48
CA ASP A 99 -9.07 -7.15 -22.80
C ASP A 99 -9.54 -5.80 -23.40
N SER A 100 -10.81 -5.43 -23.24
CA SER A 100 -11.35 -4.13 -23.65
C SER A 100 -10.67 -2.99 -22.90
N LEU A 101 -10.66 -3.05 -21.57
CA LEU A 101 -10.02 -2.02 -20.73
C LEU A 101 -8.52 -1.89 -21.02
N TYR A 102 -7.84 -3.01 -21.31
CA TYR A 102 -6.43 -2.99 -21.68
C TYR A 102 -6.21 -2.30 -23.04
N LYS A 103 -7.10 -2.53 -24.02
CA LYS A 103 -7.03 -1.86 -25.32
C LYS A 103 -7.21 -0.34 -25.15
N ASP A 104 -8.16 0.09 -24.33
CA ASP A 104 -8.40 1.50 -24.05
C ASP A 104 -7.18 2.13 -23.33
N ALA A 105 -6.59 1.41 -22.38
CA ALA A 105 -5.39 1.84 -21.68
C ALA A 105 -4.16 2.00 -22.62
N ILE A 106 -3.97 1.08 -23.56
CA ILE A 106 -2.90 1.17 -24.58
C ILE A 106 -3.10 2.42 -25.46
N ALA A 107 -4.34 2.74 -25.83
CA ALA A 107 -4.64 3.91 -26.67
C ALA A 107 -4.22 5.24 -26.01
N MET A 108 -4.13 5.28 -24.68
CA MET A 108 -3.64 6.43 -23.92
C MET A 108 -2.11 6.59 -23.95
N LYS A 109 -1.36 5.64 -24.53
CA LYS A 109 0.11 5.63 -24.71
C LYS A 109 0.88 5.97 -23.42
N PRO A 110 0.68 5.25 -22.32
CA PRO A 110 1.46 5.45 -21.09
C PRO A 110 2.83 4.78 -21.15
N ASP A 111 3.66 5.04 -20.16
CA ASP A 111 4.91 4.32 -19.90
C ASP A 111 4.70 3.00 -19.16
N LEU A 112 3.60 2.87 -18.39
CA LEU A 112 3.25 1.69 -17.61
C LEU A 112 1.74 1.59 -17.47
N ILE A 113 1.19 0.38 -17.59
CA ILE A 113 -0.20 0.08 -17.25
C ILE A 113 -0.24 -0.80 -16.01
N ILE A 114 -1.05 -0.42 -15.02
CA ILE A 114 -1.24 -1.14 -13.77
C ILE A 114 -2.64 -1.74 -13.73
N PHE A 115 -2.69 -3.06 -13.60
CA PHE A 115 -3.89 -3.82 -13.27
C PHE A 115 -3.97 -4.04 -11.75
N PRO A 116 -5.17 -4.23 -11.17
CA PRO A 116 -5.30 -4.45 -9.73
C PRO A 116 -4.79 -5.81 -9.28
N GLU A 117 -4.90 -6.06 -7.96
CA GLU A 117 -4.63 -7.35 -7.32
C GLU A 117 -5.49 -8.46 -7.92
N THR A 118 -4.87 -9.62 -8.18
CA THR A 118 -5.53 -10.80 -8.78
C THR A 118 -6.44 -10.42 -9.96
N ALA A 119 -5.93 -9.63 -10.90
CA ALA A 119 -6.73 -9.00 -11.95
C ALA A 119 -7.46 -10.00 -12.85
N LEU A 120 -6.85 -11.15 -13.15
CA LEU A 120 -7.41 -12.20 -13.98
C LEU A 120 -7.65 -13.49 -13.18
N PRO A 121 -8.71 -14.26 -13.49
CA PRO A 121 -8.94 -15.59 -12.92
C PRO A 121 -8.01 -16.63 -13.59
N SER A 122 -6.71 -16.47 -13.42
CA SER A 122 -5.67 -17.25 -14.11
C SER A 122 -4.38 -17.30 -13.30
N TYR A 123 -3.70 -18.45 -13.39
CA TYR A 123 -2.34 -18.66 -12.88
C TYR A 123 -1.34 -18.30 -13.99
N LEU A 124 -1.07 -17.00 -14.19
CA LEU A 124 -0.34 -16.49 -15.36
C LEU A 124 1.04 -17.14 -15.56
N LYS A 125 1.72 -17.56 -14.50
CA LYS A 125 3.01 -18.24 -14.63
C LYS A 125 2.88 -19.62 -15.26
N ILE A 126 1.79 -20.32 -15.00
CA ILE A 126 1.56 -21.70 -15.47
C ILE A 126 0.73 -21.72 -16.75
N GLU A 127 -0.32 -20.89 -16.82
CA GLU A 127 -1.18 -20.76 -18.00
C GLU A 127 -0.46 -19.97 -19.10
N THR A 128 0.46 -20.66 -19.78
CA THR A 128 1.36 -20.06 -20.77
C THR A 128 0.63 -19.43 -21.96
N ILE A 129 -0.56 -19.92 -22.33
CA ILE A 129 -1.36 -19.37 -23.45
C ILE A 129 -1.80 -17.94 -23.11
N ILE A 130 -2.38 -17.72 -21.94
CA ILE A 130 -2.85 -16.40 -21.50
C ILE A 130 -1.65 -15.46 -21.35
N ARG A 131 -0.58 -15.92 -20.68
CA ARG A 131 0.64 -15.12 -20.54
C ARG A 131 1.26 -14.74 -21.87
N LYS A 132 1.39 -15.68 -22.82
CA LYS A 132 1.92 -15.41 -24.16
C LYS A 132 1.06 -14.41 -24.91
N ARG A 133 -0.28 -14.47 -24.79
CA ARG A 133 -1.20 -13.49 -25.38
C ARG A 133 -0.96 -12.09 -24.80
N LEU A 134 -0.79 -11.96 -23.49
CA LEU A 134 -0.45 -10.69 -22.83
C LEU A 134 0.93 -10.19 -23.28
N GLN A 135 1.96 -11.06 -23.27
CA GLN A 135 3.31 -10.70 -23.70
C GLN A 135 3.33 -10.24 -25.18
N LYS A 136 2.56 -10.87 -26.06
CA LYS A 136 2.41 -10.43 -27.45
C LYS A 136 1.88 -9.00 -27.52
N LYS A 137 0.80 -8.68 -26.78
CA LYS A 137 0.25 -7.31 -26.71
C LYS A 137 1.24 -6.29 -26.14
N VAL A 138 2.01 -6.67 -25.10
CA VAL A 138 3.08 -5.85 -24.54
C VAL A 138 4.17 -5.58 -25.59
N ASN A 139 4.56 -6.59 -26.34
CA ASN A 139 5.58 -6.45 -27.40
C ASN A 139 5.07 -5.59 -28.56
N GLU A 140 3.81 -5.73 -28.97
CA GLU A 140 3.19 -4.93 -30.02
C GLU A 140 3.01 -3.46 -29.63
N SER A 141 2.55 -3.20 -28.40
CA SER A 141 2.34 -1.83 -27.90
C SER A 141 3.61 -1.15 -27.42
N GLN A 142 4.66 -1.90 -27.12
CA GLN A 142 5.88 -1.46 -26.42
C GLN A 142 5.61 -0.84 -25.04
N ILE A 143 4.46 -1.16 -24.41
CA ILE A 143 4.04 -0.65 -23.12
C ILE A 143 4.07 -1.79 -22.10
N PRO A 144 4.94 -1.72 -21.08
CA PRO A 144 4.98 -2.72 -20.01
C PRO A 144 3.73 -2.66 -19.14
N ILE A 145 3.41 -3.82 -18.52
CA ILE A 145 2.28 -3.96 -17.61
C ILE A 145 2.71 -4.55 -16.27
N LEU A 146 2.06 -4.11 -15.19
CA LEU A 146 2.09 -4.76 -13.89
C LEU A 146 0.69 -5.35 -13.61
N ILE A 147 0.59 -6.66 -13.48
CA ILE A 147 -0.68 -7.36 -13.33
C ILE A 147 -0.69 -8.26 -12.11
N GLY A 148 -1.73 -8.12 -11.25
CA GLY A 148 -1.95 -9.01 -10.11
C GLY A 148 -2.41 -10.39 -10.56
N THR A 149 -1.82 -11.44 -10.00
CA THR A 149 -2.10 -12.85 -10.31
C THR A 149 -1.94 -13.73 -9.08
N VAL A 150 -2.34 -14.97 -9.18
CA VAL A 150 -1.97 -16.02 -8.24
C VAL A 150 -0.83 -16.84 -8.86
N ASP A 151 0.24 -17.12 -8.10
CA ASP A 151 1.26 -18.09 -8.48
C ASP A 151 1.04 -19.42 -7.78
N ARG A 152 1.39 -20.51 -8.45
CA ARG A 152 1.41 -21.85 -7.91
C ARG A 152 2.77 -22.47 -8.15
N GLN A 153 3.44 -22.85 -7.08
CA GLN A 153 4.73 -23.55 -7.12
C GLN A 153 4.54 -24.98 -6.62
N ILE A 154 5.31 -25.89 -7.18
CA ILE A 154 5.32 -27.31 -6.79
C ILE A 154 6.74 -27.60 -6.31
N ASP A 155 6.89 -28.10 -5.10
CA ASP A 155 8.19 -28.45 -4.55
C ASP A 155 8.67 -29.83 -5.07
N GLN A 156 9.87 -30.23 -4.68
CA GLN A 156 10.47 -31.52 -5.08
C GLN A 156 9.65 -32.75 -4.63
N ASN A 157 8.83 -32.60 -3.60
CA ASN A 157 7.96 -33.65 -3.06
C ASN A 157 6.56 -33.63 -3.66
N GLY A 158 6.31 -32.75 -4.65
CA GLY A 158 5.00 -32.59 -5.29
C GLY A 158 4.00 -31.74 -4.50
N ALA A 159 4.37 -31.17 -3.35
CA ALA A 159 3.50 -30.33 -2.56
C ALA A 159 3.28 -28.97 -3.23
N LYS A 160 2.01 -28.57 -3.34
CA LYS A 160 1.60 -27.32 -3.99
C LYS A 160 1.61 -26.17 -2.98
N SER A 161 2.20 -25.06 -3.38
CA SER A 161 2.20 -23.79 -2.65
C SER A 161 1.64 -22.69 -3.52
N TYR A 162 0.78 -21.85 -2.95
CA TYR A 162 0.14 -20.75 -3.64
C TYR A 162 0.65 -19.41 -3.09
N PHE A 163 0.79 -18.41 -3.97
CA PHE A 163 1.23 -17.07 -3.61
C PHE A 163 0.30 -16.04 -4.25
N ASN A 164 -0.08 -15.03 -3.48
CA ASN A 164 -0.68 -13.82 -4.02
C ASN A 164 0.46 -13.00 -4.63
N SER A 165 0.42 -12.76 -5.94
CA SER A 165 1.60 -12.30 -6.67
C SER A 165 1.27 -11.19 -7.66
N SER A 166 2.30 -10.47 -8.06
CA SER A 166 2.27 -9.53 -9.17
C SER A 166 3.28 -9.97 -10.24
N MET A 167 2.85 -9.94 -11.49
CA MET A 167 3.69 -10.20 -12.65
C MET A 167 3.95 -8.90 -13.40
N TYR A 168 5.20 -8.59 -13.63
CA TYR A 168 5.64 -7.51 -14.52
C TYR A 168 6.05 -8.09 -15.85
N LEU A 169 5.38 -7.65 -16.92
CA LEU A 169 5.69 -7.98 -18.30
C LEU A 169 6.24 -6.73 -18.97
N SER A 170 7.45 -6.82 -19.49
CA SER A 170 8.08 -5.75 -20.28
C SER A 170 8.34 -6.20 -21.72
N PRO A 171 8.44 -5.26 -22.68
CA PRO A 171 8.66 -5.60 -24.07
C PRO A 171 9.94 -6.41 -24.29
N ASN A 172 9.82 -7.49 -25.06
CA ASN A 172 10.93 -8.34 -25.50
C ASN A 172 11.82 -8.86 -24.36
N SER A 173 11.25 -9.08 -23.19
CA SER A 173 11.98 -9.49 -21.97
C SER A 173 11.20 -10.58 -21.24
N ASP A 174 11.90 -11.35 -20.42
CA ASP A 174 11.26 -12.27 -19.50
C ASP A 174 10.47 -11.53 -18.42
N PHE A 175 9.43 -12.19 -17.92
CA PHE A 175 8.62 -11.64 -16.85
C PHE A 175 9.35 -11.68 -15.50
N LEU A 176 9.05 -10.70 -14.66
CA LEU A 176 9.47 -10.68 -13.26
C LEU A 176 8.26 -10.86 -12.35
N MET A 177 8.48 -11.52 -11.19
CA MET A 177 7.44 -11.78 -10.20
C MET A 177 7.77 -11.10 -8.88
N TYR A 178 6.72 -10.67 -8.20
CA TYR A 178 6.74 -10.30 -6.79
C TYR A 178 5.67 -11.09 -6.07
N ASP A 179 6.03 -11.82 -5.03
CA ASP A 179 5.11 -12.58 -4.19
C ASP A 179 4.88 -11.81 -2.89
N LYS A 180 3.62 -11.65 -2.51
CA LYS A 180 3.19 -10.94 -1.29
C LYS A 180 3.90 -11.47 -0.05
N ILE A 181 4.58 -10.58 0.67
CA ILE A 181 5.38 -10.92 1.86
C ILE A 181 4.51 -10.94 3.12
N HIS A 182 3.54 -10.02 3.21
CA HIS A 182 2.67 -9.87 4.37
C HIS A 182 1.23 -10.22 4.04
N LEU A 183 0.83 -11.40 4.46
CA LEU A 183 -0.50 -11.95 4.21
C LEU A 183 -1.52 -11.45 5.24
N VAL A 184 -2.80 -11.42 4.84
CA VAL A 184 -3.92 -11.12 5.72
C VAL A 184 -4.16 -12.31 6.64
N PRO A 185 -4.07 -12.13 7.98
CA PRO A 185 -4.37 -13.18 8.94
C PRO A 185 -5.80 -13.71 8.76
N PHE A 186 -5.98 -15.03 8.90
CA PHE A 186 -7.25 -15.75 8.79
C PHE A 186 -7.94 -15.70 7.42
N ALA A 187 -7.53 -14.82 6.51
CA ALA A 187 -8.07 -14.75 5.16
C ALA A 187 -7.13 -15.35 4.11
N GLU A 188 -5.84 -15.05 4.19
CA GLU A 188 -4.84 -15.54 3.24
C GLU A 188 -3.95 -16.64 3.82
N TYR A 189 -3.77 -16.69 5.14
CA TYR A 189 -3.06 -17.77 5.81
C TYR A 189 -3.65 -18.06 7.20
N ASP A 190 -3.47 -19.32 7.62
CA ASP A 190 -3.92 -19.79 8.93
C ASP A 190 -2.90 -19.38 10.01
N LEU A 191 -3.38 -18.73 11.07
CA LEU A 191 -2.57 -18.37 12.25
C LEU A 191 -2.63 -19.42 13.35
N ILE A 192 -3.60 -20.37 13.26
CA ILE A 192 -3.78 -21.34 14.32
C ILE A 192 -2.67 -22.40 14.20
N PRO A 193 -1.73 -22.46 15.17
CA PRO A 193 -0.76 -23.55 15.20
C PRO A 193 -1.46 -24.90 15.17
N SER A 194 -0.88 -25.88 14.50
CA SER A 194 -1.44 -27.24 14.41
C SER A 194 -1.77 -27.86 15.78
N ILE A 195 -1.11 -27.44 16.84
CA ILE A 195 -1.35 -27.85 18.23
C ILE A 195 -2.71 -27.35 18.78
N LEU A 196 -3.26 -26.27 18.19
CA LEU A 196 -4.58 -25.72 18.56
C LEU A 196 -5.67 -26.10 17.55
N SER A 197 -5.37 -27.02 16.64
CA SER A 197 -6.33 -27.50 15.64
C SER A 197 -7.66 -28.01 16.21
N PRO A 198 -7.75 -28.61 17.42
CA PRO A 198 -9.04 -28.96 18.03
C PRO A 198 -9.94 -27.75 18.32
N LEU A 199 -9.37 -26.54 18.50
CA LEU A 199 -10.14 -25.29 18.67
C LEU A 199 -10.65 -24.74 17.34
N ALA A 200 -10.05 -25.13 16.21
CA ALA A 200 -10.49 -24.76 14.86
C ALA A 200 -11.78 -25.47 14.45
N ASP A 201 -12.12 -26.59 15.08
CA ASP A 201 -13.35 -27.35 14.86
C ASP A 201 -14.58 -26.73 15.56
N LEU A 202 -14.39 -25.68 16.36
CA LEU A 202 -15.46 -24.87 16.94
C LEU A 202 -16.09 -23.96 15.88
N ASN A 203 -16.65 -24.52 14.80
CA ASN A 203 -17.54 -23.87 13.79
C ASN A 203 -17.34 -22.36 13.54
N LEU A 204 -16.14 -21.87 13.75
CA LEU A 204 -15.73 -20.57 13.23
C LEU A 204 -15.55 -20.80 11.73
N ASN A 205 -16.37 -20.16 10.90
CA ASN A 205 -16.22 -20.11 9.43
C ASN A 205 -14.90 -19.37 9.06
N ILE A 206 -13.78 -19.89 9.55
CA ILE A 206 -12.44 -19.38 9.25
C ILE A 206 -12.04 -20.06 7.94
N ASN A 207 -12.12 -19.31 6.85
CA ASN A 207 -11.50 -19.73 5.60
C ASN A 207 -10.03 -19.98 5.88
N ARG A 208 -9.61 -21.25 5.80
CA ARG A 208 -8.20 -21.62 5.92
C ARG A 208 -7.46 -21.04 4.74
N GLY A 209 -6.69 -19.99 5.00
CA GLY A 209 -5.90 -19.34 3.98
C GLY A 209 -4.86 -20.29 3.39
N VAL A 210 -4.75 -20.29 2.07
CA VAL A 210 -3.90 -21.22 1.32
C VAL A 210 -2.58 -20.60 0.85
N PHE A 211 -2.37 -19.30 1.06
CA PHE A 211 -1.19 -18.61 0.52
C PHE A 211 0.03 -18.75 1.43
N ARG A 212 1.20 -18.81 0.79
CA ARG A 212 2.51 -18.71 1.45
C ARG A 212 3.11 -17.32 1.27
N LYS A 213 3.94 -16.91 2.25
CA LYS A 213 4.63 -15.62 2.24
C LYS A 213 5.75 -15.61 1.22
N GLY A 214 5.82 -14.55 0.42
CA GLY A 214 7.00 -14.20 -0.37
C GLY A 214 8.19 -13.85 0.53
N LYS A 215 9.40 -13.86 -0.06
CA LYS A 215 10.65 -13.59 0.65
C LYS A 215 11.41 -12.38 0.09
N ASN A 216 11.20 -12.07 -1.18
CA ASN A 216 12.03 -11.14 -1.95
C ASN A 216 11.38 -9.77 -2.08
N TYR A 217 12.13 -8.73 -1.77
CA TYR A 217 11.76 -7.33 -2.03
C TYR A 217 12.09 -6.99 -3.49
N THR A 218 11.22 -7.41 -4.41
CA THR A 218 11.45 -7.25 -5.86
C THR A 218 11.41 -5.78 -6.26
N LYS A 219 12.35 -5.41 -7.12
CA LYS A 219 12.43 -4.10 -7.77
C LYS A 219 12.32 -4.28 -9.28
N PHE A 220 11.42 -3.56 -9.91
CA PHE A 220 11.16 -3.58 -11.35
C PHE A 220 11.84 -2.40 -12.02
N LYS A 221 12.39 -2.61 -13.21
CA LYS A 221 13.01 -1.55 -14.02
C LYS A 221 12.01 -1.05 -15.06
N LEU A 222 11.83 0.26 -15.12
CA LEU A 222 11.01 0.94 -16.12
C LEU A 222 11.82 2.10 -16.72
N LYS A 223 12.30 1.95 -17.95
CA LYS A 223 13.22 2.93 -18.57
C LYS A 223 14.45 3.17 -17.65
N ASN A 224 14.66 4.42 -17.23
CA ASN A 224 15.73 4.83 -16.31
C ASN A 224 15.27 4.96 -14.85
N LEU A 225 14.10 4.38 -14.51
CA LEU A 225 13.50 4.37 -13.19
C LEU A 225 13.39 2.96 -12.64
N TYR A 226 13.26 2.87 -11.32
CA TYR A 226 12.92 1.65 -10.62
C TYR A 226 11.65 1.84 -9.82
N PHE A 227 10.81 0.81 -9.77
CA PHE A 227 9.64 0.81 -8.89
C PHE A 227 9.51 -0.53 -8.16
N SER A 228 8.76 -0.53 -7.10
CA SER A 228 8.40 -1.74 -6.36
C SER A 228 6.92 -1.75 -6.06
N ASN A 229 6.37 -2.94 -5.84
CA ASN A 229 4.95 -3.12 -5.61
C ASN A 229 4.64 -3.59 -4.20
N LEU A 230 3.54 -3.12 -3.66
CA LEU A 230 2.90 -3.59 -2.43
C LEU A 230 1.55 -4.20 -2.81
N ILE A 231 1.22 -5.36 -2.25
CA ILE A 231 -0.06 -6.00 -2.53
C ILE A 231 -1.00 -5.80 -1.34
N CYS A 232 -2.06 -4.97 -1.56
CA CYS A 232 -3.20 -4.78 -0.68
C CYS A 232 -2.78 -4.46 0.77
N TYR A 233 -3.06 -5.37 1.70
CA TYR A 233 -2.83 -5.25 3.13
C TYR A 233 -1.38 -4.89 3.52
N GLU A 234 -0.38 -5.23 2.69
CA GLU A 234 1.02 -4.83 2.94
C GLU A 234 1.20 -3.32 3.03
N SER A 235 0.42 -2.55 2.25
CA SER A 235 0.50 -1.09 2.24
C SER A 235 0.06 -0.45 3.55
N SER A 236 -0.68 -1.20 4.39
CA SER A 236 -1.05 -0.76 5.74
C SER A 236 0.14 -0.72 6.70
N PHE A 237 1.21 -1.47 6.41
CA PHE A 237 2.36 -1.59 7.30
C PHE A 237 3.55 -0.74 6.82
N PRO A 238 3.95 0.28 7.58
CA PRO A 238 5.02 1.22 7.20
C PRO A 238 6.33 0.54 6.84
N ARG A 239 6.69 -0.54 7.53
CA ARG A 239 7.96 -1.25 7.38
C ARG A 239 8.19 -1.80 5.96
N TYR A 240 7.12 -2.19 5.23
CA TYR A 240 7.28 -2.73 3.87
C TYR A 240 7.53 -1.62 2.87
N ALA A 241 6.72 -0.55 2.88
CA ALA A 241 6.95 0.63 2.05
C ALA A 241 8.35 1.21 2.28
N ARG A 242 8.76 1.30 3.55
CA ARG A 242 10.10 1.75 3.95
C ARG A 242 11.21 0.91 3.33
N ARG A 243 11.09 -0.42 3.38
CA ARG A 243 12.10 -1.32 2.83
C ARG A 243 12.21 -1.22 1.31
N PHE A 244 11.09 -1.08 0.60
CA PHE A 244 11.10 -0.86 -0.83
C PHE A 244 11.70 0.49 -1.23
N ALA A 245 11.38 1.55 -0.50
CA ALA A 245 11.99 2.87 -0.71
C ALA A 245 13.50 2.83 -0.44
N ALA A 246 13.93 2.21 0.66
CA ALA A 246 15.34 2.05 1.00
C ALA A 246 16.10 1.16 -0.01
N ASN A 247 15.42 0.22 -0.70
CA ASN A 247 15.99 -0.59 -1.78
C ASN A 247 16.12 0.18 -3.11
N GLY A 248 15.86 1.49 -3.11
CA GLY A 248 16.07 2.36 -4.25
C GLY A 248 14.95 2.33 -5.29
N ALA A 249 13.70 2.22 -4.86
CA ALA A 249 12.55 2.50 -5.71
C ALA A 249 12.40 4.02 -5.90
N ASP A 250 12.16 4.46 -7.13
CA ASP A 250 11.85 5.85 -7.48
C ASP A 250 10.35 6.17 -7.23
N PHE A 251 9.48 5.18 -7.33
CA PHE A 251 8.07 5.24 -6.96
C PHE A 251 7.57 3.87 -6.48
N LEU A 252 6.46 3.85 -5.77
CA LEU A 252 5.80 2.61 -5.35
C LEU A 252 4.47 2.45 -6.08
N THR A 253 4.13 1.20 -6.37
CA THR A 253 2.80 0.81 -6.79
C THR A 253 2.09 0.07 -5.66
N ILE A 254 0.77 0.19 -5.58
CA ILE A 254 -0.07 -0.60 -4.68
C ILE A 254 -1.16 -1.24 -5.53
N GLN A 255 -1.20 -2.56 -5.57
CA GLN A 255 -2.30 -3.30 -6.17
C GLN A 255 -3.22 -3.81 -5.07
N ALA A 256 -4.52 -3.51 -5.15
CA ALA A 256 -5.46 -3.83 -4.09
C ALA A 256 -6.79 -4.38 -4.62
N ASN A 257 -7.47 -5.14 -3.77
CA ASN A 257 -8.83 -5.56 -3.99
C ASN A 257 -9.65 -5.34 -2.72
N ASP A 258 -10.19 -4.12 -2.57
CA ASP A 258 -10.96 -3.72 -1.41
C ASP A 258 -12.43 -4.21 -1.45
N GLY A 259 -12.80 -5.02 -2.46
CA GLY A 259 -14.17 -5.52 -2.61
C GLY A 259 -14.69 -6.29 -1.40
N TRP A 260 -13.79 -6.91 -0.65
CA TRP A 260 -14.10 -7.60 0.61
C TRP A 260 -14.59 -6.67 1.72
N LEU A 261 -14.26 -5.38 1.63
CA LEU A 261 -14.64 -4.36 2.60
C LEU A 261 -15.98 -3.67 2.25
N GLY A 262 -16.54 -3.96 1.07
CA GLY A 262 -17.78 -3.39 0.58
C GLY A 262 -17.79 -1.86 0.56
N THR A 263 -18.92 -1.28 0.97
CA THR A 263 -19.12 0.19 1.03
C THR A 263 -18.79 0.79 2.41
N SER A 264 -18.10 0.03 3.27
CA SER A 264 -17.70 0.48 4.62
C SER A 264 -16.66 1.61 4.57
N ALA A 265 -16.22 2.08 5.73
CA ALA A 265 -15.09 3.00 5.84
C ALA A 265 -13.74 2.37 5.42
N GLY A 266 -13.67 1.03 5.31
CA GLY A 266 -12.45 0.27 5.05
C GLY A 266 -11.68 0.71 3.79
N PRO A 267 -12.30 0.78 2.60
CA PRO A 267 -11.62 1.23 1.38
C PRO A 267 -11.04 2.65 1.50
N PHE A 268 -11.75 3.56 2.18
CA PHE A 268 -11.29 4.94 2.40
C PHE A 268 -10.10 4.98 3.35
N GLN A 269 -10.14 4.19 4.42
CA GLN A 269 -9.03 4.08 5.38
C GLN A 269 -7.80 3.46 4.71
N HIS A 270 -7.99 2.40 3.91
CA HIS A 270 -6.91 1.75 3.19
C HIS A 270 -6.27 2.69 2.17
N PHE A 271 -7.07 3.49 1.44
CA PHE A 271 -6.54 4.54 0.56
C PHE A 271 -5.79 5.63 1.34
N ALA A 272 -6.33 6.05 2.49
CA ALA A 272 -5.68 7.06 3.33
C ALA A 272 -4.31 6.59 3.87
N GLN A 273 -4.15 5.29 4.15
CA GLN A 273 -2.86 4.73 4.56
C GLN A 273 -1.79 4.86 3.48
N ALA A 274 -2.15 4.76 2.19
CA ALA A 274 -1.21 4.98 1.11
C ALA A 274 -0.60 6.40 1.13
N LYS A 275 -1.36 7.41 1.57
CA LYS A 275 -0.85 8.77 1.74
C LYS A 275 0.23 8.84 2.83
N LEU A 276 0.03 8.11 3.93
CA LEU A 276 1.02 8.04 5.00
C LEU A 276 2.33 7.43 4.48
N ARG A 277 2.24 6.34 3.70
CA ARG A 277 3.41 5.69 3.07
C ARG A 277 4.18 6.63 2.16
N ALA A 278 3.46 7.47 1.39
CA ALA A 278 4.09 8.48 0.52
C ALA A 278 4.88 9.52 1.33
N ILE A 279 4.29 10.05 2.41
CA ILE A 279 4.92 11.07 3.26
C ILE A 279 6.10 10.48 4.03
N GLU A 280 5.93 9.32 4.65
CA GLU A 280 6.97 8.64 5.45
C GLU A 280 8.27 8.42 4.68
N ASN A 281 8.18 8.16 3.39
CA ASN A 281 9.32 7.79 2.56
C ASN A 281 9.70 8.87 1.53
N ARG A 282 8.92 9.94 1.41
CA ARG A 282 9.03 10.97 0.35
C ARG A 282 9.09 10.36 -1.04
N ILE A 283 8.22 9.39 -1.27
CA ILE A 283 8.13 8.63 -2.51
C ILE A 283 6.72 8.73 -3.09
N PRO A 284 6.55 8.99 -4.40
CA PRO A 284 5.23 9.00 -5.01
C PRO A 284 4.64 7.59 -5.08
N ILE A 285 3.32 7.50 -4.98
CA ILE A 285 2.59 6.22 -4.99
C ILE A 285 1.51 6.22 -6.07
N VAL A 286 1.45 5.11 -6.81
CA VAL A 286 0.39 4.78 -7.76
C VAL A 286 -0.40 3.60 -7.21
N ARG A 287 -1.66 3.82 -6.85
CA ARG A 287 -2.53 2.78 -6.30
C ARG A 287 -3.58 2.35 -7.31
N GLY A 288 -3.58 1.07 -7.68
CA GLY A 288 -4.60 0.43 -8.51
C GLY A 288 -5.49 -0.50 -7.70
N GLY A 289 -6.75 -0.14 -7.54
CA GLY A 289 -7.78 -0.94 -6.90
C GLY A 289 -8.64 -1.68 -7.91
N ASN A 290 -9.24 -2.81 -7.51
CA ASN A 290 -10.26 -3.49 -8.33
C ASN A 290 -11.62 -2.78 -8.18
N THR A 291 -12.20 -2.85 -6.98
CA THR A 291 -13.47 -2.19 -6.63
C THR A 291 -13.25 -1.00 -5.70
N GLY A 292 -12.04 -0.90 -5.12
CA GLY A 292 -11.62 0.15 -4.21
C GLY A 292 -11.34 1.48 -4.90
N ILE A 293 -10.59 2.34 -4.23
CA ILE A 293 -10.19 3.65 -4.75
C ILE A 293 -8.80 3.52 -5.36
N SER A 294 -8.68 3.80 -6.64
CA SER A 294 -7.39 3.98 -7.33
C SER A 294 -6.96 5.43 -7.28
N GLY A 295 -5.66 5.71 -7.46
CA GLY A 295 -5.22 7.09 -7.54
C GLY A 295 -3.71 7.29 -7.48
N TYR A 296 -3.31 8.54 -7.66
CA TYR A 296 -1.92 9.00 -7.69
C TYR A 296 -1.66 9.92 -6.51
N ILE A 297 -0.63 9.63 -5.74
CA ILE A 297 -0.32 10.29 -4.47
C ILE A 297 1.11 10.82 -4.53
N LEU A 298 1.27 12.13 -4.28
CA LEU A 298 2.57 12.79 -4.20
C LEU A 298 3.28 12.48 -2.87
N PRO A 299 4.60 12.69 -2.79
CA PRO A 299 5.37 12.56 -1.55
C PRO A 299 4.92 13.47 -0.41
N THR A 300 4.13 14.48 -0.71
CA THR A 300 3.47 15.37 0.25
C THR A 300 2.21 14.77 0.88
N GLY A 301 1.72 13.64 0.33
CA GLY A 301 0.41 13.05 0.67
C GLY A 301 -0.77 13.65 -0.11
N GLU A 302 -0.51 14.62 -0.99
CA GLU A 302 -1.50 15.18 -1.89
C GLU A 302 -1.93 14.13 -2.92
N VAL A 303 -3.22 14.10 -3.25
CA VAL A 303 -3.80 13.22 -4.26
C VAL A 303 -4.03 14.03 -5.53
N ILE A 304 -3.32 13.67 -6.60
CA ILE A 304 -3.43 14.35 -7.91
C ILE A 304 -4.78 14.02 -8.53
N SER A 305 -5.09 12.72 -8.63
CA SER A 305 -6.36 12.22 -9.12
C SER A 305 -6.69 10.90 -8.45
N LYS A 306 -7.98 10.57 -8.41
CA LYS A 306 -8.50 9.32 -7.86
C LYS A 306 -9.81 8.93 -8.51
N THR A 307 -10.09 7.62 -8.54
CA THR A 307 -11.36 7.06 -8.99
C THR A 307 -12.42 7.10 -7.89
N LEU A 308 -13.65 6.81 -8.26
CA LEU A 308 -14.73 6.57 -7.33
C LEU A 308 -14.75 5.10 -6.87
N LEU A 309 -15.17 4.88 -5.62
CA LEU A 309 -15.41 3.55 -5.08
C LEU A 309 -16.52 2.83 -5.87
N GLY A 310 -16.29 1.56 -6.25
CA GLY A 310 -17.30 0.74 -6.92
C GLY A 310 -17.63 1.18 -8.35
N LYS A 311 -16.75 1.91 -9.01
CA LYS A 311 -16.91 2.31 -10.42
C LYS A 311 -15.83 1.66 -11.29
N GLN A 312 -16.22 1.35 -12.54
CA GLN A 312 -15.26 0.98 -13.58
C GLN A 312 -14.65 2.25 -14.16
N GLU A 313 -13.35 2.42 -14.04
CA GLU A 313 -12.65 3.61 -14.51
C GLU A 313 -11.25 3.28 -15.01
N ILE A 314 -10.76 4.08 -15.94
CA ILE A 314 -9.36 4.12 -16.37
C ILE A 314 -8.88 5.54 -16.16
N ILE A 315 -7.80 5.71 -15.41
CA ILE A 315 -7.20 7.03 -15.18
C ILE A 315 -5.74 7.03 -15.59
N LYS A 316 -5.28 8.14 -16.16
CA LYS A 316 -3.89 8.37 -16.58
C LYS A 316 -3.37 9.65 -15.94
N GLU A 317 -2.16 9.57 -15.38
CA GLU A 317 -1.45 10.74 -14.88
C GLU A 317 0.04 10.69 -15.21
N LYS A 318 0.62 11.87 -15.30
CA LYS A 318 2.06 12.08 -15.34
C LYS A 318 2.58 12.26 -13.93
N LEU A 319 3.24 11.23 -13.42
CA LEU A 319 3.81 11.21 -12.08
C LEU A 319 5.23 11.79 -12.11
N SER A 320 5.44 12.91 -11.44
CA SER A 320 6.78 13.43 -11.20
C SER A 320 7.53 12.57 -10.19
N ILE A 321 8.83 12.37 -10.40
CA ILE A 321 9.69 11.62 -9.50
C ILE A 321 10.39 12.59 -8.55
N TYR A 322 10.56 12.18 -7.31
CA TYR A 322 11.17 12.93 -6.24
C TYR A 322 12.38 12.19 -5.67
N LYS A 323 13.27 12.92 -5.02
CA LYS A 323 14.35 12.26 -4.29
C LYS A 323 13.77 11.59 -3.05
N ALA A 324 13.66 10.26 -3.11
CA ALA A 324 13.23 9.44 -1.98
C ALA A 324 14.25 9.44 -0.85
N GLY A 325 13.79 9.10 0.34
CA GLY A 325 14.64 8.98 1.51
C GLY A 325 14.35 10.03 2.57
N THR A 326 14.07 9.56 3.77
CA THR A 326 13.72 10.37 4.94
C THR A 326 14.46 9.83 6.15
N PHE A 327 14.46 10.58 7.25
CA PHE A 327 14.97 10.05 8.52
C PHE A 327 14.25 8.75 8.89
N TYR A 328 12.91 8.73 8.76
CA TYR A 328 12.14 7.53 9.02
C TYR A 328 12.50 6.37 8.09
N SER A 329 12.69 6.61 6.79
CA SER A 329 13.04 5.54 5.85
C SER A 329 14.38 4.86 6.16
N PHE A 330 15.33 5.60 6.75
CA PHE A 330 16.63 5.04 7.17
C PHE A 330 16.57 4.36 8.54
N TYR A 331 16.00 5.02 9.55
CA TYR A 331 16.07 4.60 10.95
C TYR A 331 14.83 3.84 11.43
N GLY A 332 13.69 3.93 10.70
CA GLY A 332 12.44 3.25 11.06
C GLY A 332 11.83 3.78 12.36
N ASP A 333 11.35 2.86 13.17
CA ASP A 333 10.53 3.13 14.34
C ASP A 333 11.33 3.58 15.59
N ILE A 334 12.49 4.21 15.39
CA ILE A 334 13.37 4.64 16.51
C ILE A 334 12.64 5.58 17.48
N PHE A 335 11.72 6.41 16.97
CA PHE A 335 10.90 7.30 17.79
C PHE A 335 10.02 6.51 18.80
N ALA A 336 9.41 5.42 18.33
CA ALA A 336 8.61 4.53 19.18
C ALA A 336 9.48 3.79 20.21
N VAL A 337 10.68 3.36 19.81
CA VAL A 337 11.64 2.70 20.70
C VAL A 337 12.09 3.65 21.80
N ILE A 338 12.44 4.90 21.46
CA ILE A 338 12.79 5.93 22.46
C ILE A 338 11.62 6.20 23.41
N GLY A 339 10.39 6.34 22.89
CA GLY A 339 9.20 6.52 23.70
C GLY A 339 8.96 5.37 24.68
N PHE A 340 9.17 4.13 24.24
CA PHE A 340 9.07 2.95 25.09
C PHE A 340 10.14 2.92 26.18
N ILE A 341 11.39 3.23 25.85
CA ILE A 341 12.49 3.35 26.82
C ILE A 341 12.16 4.42 27.87
N CYS A 342 11.73 5.61 27.44
CA CYS A 342 11.32 6.67 28.36
C CYS A 342 10.18 6.21 29.30
N PHE A 343 9.21 5.48 28.78
CA PHE A 343 8.13 4.91 29.59
C PHE A 343 8.66 3.97 30.69
N LEU A 344 9.61 3.08 30.34
CA LEU A 344 10.19 2.14 31.30
C LEU A 344 10.98 2.83 32.43
N PHE A 345 11.67 3.92 32.15
CA PHE A 345 12.48 4.62 33.14
C PHE A 345 11.73 5.68 33.94
N ILE A 346 10.74 6.35 33.34
CA ILE A 346 10.01 7.46 33.97
C ILE A 346 8.71 6.98 34.64
N GLY A 347 8.05 5.97 34.04
CA GLY A 347 6.77 5.44 34.52
C GLY A 347 6.83 4.86 35.96
N PRO A 348 7.75 3.91 36.24
CA PRO A 348 7.86 3.27 37.54
C PRO A 348 8.24 4.24 38.67
N VAL A 349 9.11 5.24 38.41
CA VAL A 349 9.58 6.19 39.42
C VAL A 349 8.47 7.05 39.97
N ASN A 350 7.44 7.37 39.19
CA ASN A 350 6.30 8.15 39.60
C ASN A 350 5.20 7.31 40.31
N CYS A 351 5.18 5.99 40.07
CA CYS A 351 4.28 5.07 40.80
C CYS A 351 4.79 4.73 42.22
N LEU A 352 6.12 4.77 42.42
CA LEU A 352 6.73 4.49 43.74
C LEU A 352 6.78 5.70 44.65
N LYS A 353 6.44 6.91 44.17
CA LYS A 353 6.38 8.16 44.98
C LYS A 353 4.98 8.52 45.48
N LYS A 354 4.01 7.65 45.31
CA LYS A 354 2.66 7.71 45.90
C LYS A 354 2.50 6.60 46.92
#